data_41cbb2be40d71ef906d8ed248b230461
#
_entry.id   41cbb2be40d71ef906d8ed248b230461
#
_cell.length_a   1.000
_cell.length_b   1.000
_cell.length_c   1.000
_cell.angle_alpha   90.00
_cell.angle_beta   90.00
_cell.angle_gamma   90.00
#
_symmetry.space_group_name_H-M   'P 1'
#
loop_
_entity.id
_entity.type
_entity.pdbx_description
1 polymer ?
#
loop_
_entity_poly.entity_id
_entity_poly.type
_entity_poly.pdbx_seq_one_letter_code
_entity_poly.pdbx_strand_id
1 'polypeptide(L)'
;MGLACVENKFLKLPNIQKYEVVSRTEDGFIASVEMDDGYEFQIYANFLNRVFPSTVIKLIEKQNKSQKVNILVAPYISERTAQICEDNGMGYFDYAGNCWFVGHSIYLSEKGNKNPGPKEQRSVSIFERTSVVSSRILRELFADVTKTWKLKYLSEKVNCSIGQVSKLMKVLIENAWVEKLPDGYKVIDPESLLLEWSKDYGKKEITSYACYSLDNISAIEERLKELKTDTGIDSYLTGLSGGVRYTPVVRYNKVHVYIAPEDIQEAIRYLDMKEVNSGSNVVIFPLENDSYIKDYRVIGESAVVSPLQIYLDCMQIKGRGEEMADAVLKKEILR
;
A
#
# COMPACT_ATOMS: atom_id res chain seq x y z
N MET A 1 23.64 -16.38 14.88
CA MET A 1 22.18 -16.52 14.62
C MET A 1 21.93 -16.68 13.12
N GLY A 2 22.41 -15.79 12.26
CA GLY A 2 22.17 -15.83 10.82
C GLY A 2 22.66 -17.10 10.10
N LEU A 3 23.84 -17.59 10.43
CA LEU A 3 24.35 -18.86 9.88
C LEU A 3 23.40 -20.04 10.23
N ALA A 4 23.06 -20.16 11.51
CA ALA A 4 22.26 -21.29 11.99
C ALA A 4 20.84 -21.33 11.38
N CYS A 5 20.24 -20.18 11.00
CA CYS A 5 18.93 -20.19 10.37
C CYS A 5 18.97 -20.76 8.95
N VAL A 6 20.08 -20.60 8.23
CA VAL A 6 20.30 -21.19 6.90
C VAL A 6 20.68 -22.68 7.02
N GLU A 7 21.73 -22.97 7.79
CA GLU A 7 22.26 -24.32 7.99
C GLU A 7 21.16 -25.30 8.45
N ASN A 8 20.38 -24.94 9.46
CA ASN A 8 19.28 -25.78 9.97
C ASN A 8 18.20 -26.10 8.94
N LYS A 9 17.99 -25.23 7.93
CA LYS A 9 17.02 -25.49 6.87
C LYS A 9 17.60 -26.44 5.81
N PHE A 10 18.87 -26.22 5.41
CA PHE A 10 19.52 -27.09 4.43
C PHE A 10 19.77 -28.50 4.97
N LEU A 11 20.27 -28.65 6.20
CA LEU A 11 20.54 -29.95 6.81
C LEU A 11 19.29 -30.81 7.08
N LYS A 12 18.08 -30.23 7.02
CA LYS A 12 16.83 -30.99 7.11
C LYS A 12 16.36 -31.57 5.77
N LEU A 13 16.96 -31.17 4.68
CA LEU A 13 16.60 -31.65 3.36
C LEU A 13 17.20 -33.04 3.11
N PRO A 14 16.39 -34.03 2.70
CA PRO A 14 16.85 -35.40 2.56
C PRO A 14 17.87 -35.60 1.41
N ASN A 15 17.87 -34.69 0.43
CA ASN A 15 18.75 -34.74 -0.73
C ASN A 15 20.06 -33.94 -0.56
N ILE A 16 20.36 -33.44 0.64
CA ILE A 16 21.63 -32.81 0.95
C ILE A 16 22.58 -33.84 1.59
N GLN A 17 23.67 -34.13 0.91
CA GLN A 17 24.73 -35.05 1.42
C GLN A 17 25.69 -34.33 2.35
N LYS A 18 26.08 -33.09 2.00
CA LYS A 18 27.02 -32.30 2.79
C LYS A 18 26.72 -30.82 2.73
N TYR A 19 26.85 -30.14 3.86
CA TYR A 19 26.80 -28.69 3.99
C TYR A 19 28.01 -28.23 4.78
N GLU A 20 28.88 -27.40 4.20
CA GLU A 20 30.11 -26.94 4.82
C GLU A 20 30.32 -25.44 4.63
N VAL A 21 30.57 -24.74 5.72
CA VAL A 21 30.89 -23.31 5.67
C VAL A 21 32.37 -23.13 5.30
N VAL A 22 32.59 -22.63 4.09
CA VAL A 22 33.93 -22.44 3.50
C VAL A 22 34.62 -21.16 4.02
N SER A 23 33.83 -20.09 4.22
CA SER A 23 34.34 -18.79 4.66
C SER A 23 33.29 -18.03 5.44
N ARG A 24 33.74 -17.21 6.40
CA ARG A 24 32.90 -16.31 7.20
C ARG A 24 33.46 -14.90 7.22
N THR A 25 32.62 -13.91 7.12
CA THR A 25 32.92 -12.49 7.28
C THR A 25 31.91 -11.84 8.23
N GLU A 26 32.09 -10.57 8.59
CA GLU A 26 31.08 -9.81 9.35
C GLU A 26 29.78 -9.65 8.55
N ASP A 27 29.90 -9.51 7.22
CA ASP A 27 28.78 -9.25 6.30
C ASP A 27 28.14 -10.51 5.72
N GLY A 28 28.58 -11.73 6.13
CA GLY A 28 28.01 -12.96 5.60
C GLY A 28 28.88 -14.20 5.71
N PHE A 29 28.58 -15.21 4.89
CA PHE A 29 29.36 -16.44 4.77
C PHE A 29 29.22 -17.03 3.37
N ILE A 30 30.16 -17.93 3.06
CA ILE A 30 30.12 -18.80 1.89
C ILE A 30 29.99 -20.24 2.39
N ALA A 31 29.01 -20.97 1.88
CA ALA A 31 28.85 -22.40 2.15
C ALA A 31 28.88 -23.21 0.85
N SER A 32 29.52 -24.37 0.89
CA SER A 32 29.43 -25.39 -0.15
C SER A 32 28.34 -26.38 0.22
N VAL A 33 27.53 -26.73 -0.76
CA VAL A 33 26.43 -27.69 -0.63
C VAL A 33 26.65 -28.79 -1.66
N GLU A 34 26.70 -30.03 -1.18
CA GLU A 34 26.80 -31.24 -2.00
C GLU A 34 25.48 -32.01 -1.91
N MET A 35 24.91 -32.32 -3.07
CA MET A 35 23.69 -33.07 -3.20
C MET A 35 23.97 -34.58 -3.29
N ASP A 36 22.96 -35.40 -3.03
CA ASP A 36 23.02 -36.87 -3.12
C ASP A 36 23.24 -37.39 -4.55
N ASP A 37 22.92 -36.57 -5.56
CA ASP A 37 23.21 -36.85 -6.98
C ASP A 37 24.62 -36.42 -7.43
N GLY A 38 25.44 -35.91 -6.51
CA GLY A 38 26.82 -35.45 -6.76
C GLY A 38 26.91 -34.02 -7.29
N TYR A 39 25.77 -33.27 -7.39
CA TYR A 39 25.82 -31.87 -7.75
C TYR A 39 26.33 -31.01 -6.60
N GLU A 40 27.30 -30.15 -6.90
CA GLU A 40 27.84 -29.20 -5.92
C GLU A 40 27.58 -27.75 -6.35
N PHE A 41 27.26 -26.90 -5.37
CA PHE A 41 27.15 -25.46 -5.58
C PHE A 41 27.53 -24.66 -4.33
N GLN A 42 27.83 -23.38 -4.52
CA GLN A 42 28.17 -22.48 -3.40
C GLN A 42 27.06 -21.46 -3.18
N ILE A 43 26.72 -21.27 -1.92
CA ILE A 43 25.79 -20.24 -1.43
C ILE A 43 26.61 -19.07 -0.90
N TYR A 44 26.28 -17.85 -1.34
CA TYR A 44 26.84 -16.59 -0.86
C TYR A 44 25.77 -15.88 -0.02
N ALA A 45 25.85 -15.99 1.29
CA ALA A 45 24.93 -15.38 2.22
C ALA A 45 25.35 -13.95 2.55
N ASN A 46 24.45 -12.99 2.40
CA ASN A 46 24.64 -11.59 2.75
C ASN A 46 23.82 -11.26 4.00
N PHE A 47 24.49 -10.84 5.08
CA PHE A 47 23.85 -10.42 6.33
C PHE A 47 23.47 -8.95 6.27
N LEU A 48 22.20 -8.64 6.54
CA LEU A 48 21.73 -7.28 6.67
C LEU A 48 20.99 -7.10 7.99
N ASN A 49 21.37 -6.08 8.77
CA ASN A 49 20.70 -5.75 10.03
C ASN A 49 19.30 -5.15 9.82
N ARG A 50 19.12 -4.42 8.72
CA ARG A 50 17.83 -3.90 8.25
C ARG A 50 17.73 -4.12 6.75
N VAL A 51 16.58 -4.62 6.31
CA VAL A 51 16.32 -4.93 4.91
C VAL A 51 15.19 -4.05 4.41
N PHE A 52 15.50 -3.29 3.37
CA PHE A 52 14.53 -2.49 2.66
C PHE A 52 14.42 -2.98 1.21
N PRO A 53 13.26 -2.86 0.56
CA PRO A 53 13.09 -3.16 -0.85
C PRO A 53 14.18 -2.57 -1.75
N SER A 54 14.53 -1.30 -1.57
CA SER A 54 15.58 -0.62 -2.35
C SER A 54 16.97 -1.24 -2.19
N THR A 55 17.28 -1.80 -1.01
CA THR A 55 18.55 -2.49 -0.75
C THR A 55 18.59 -3.81 -1.50
N VAL A 56 17.50 -4.56 -1.48
CA VAL A 56 17.38 -5.85 -2.16
C VAL A 56 17.48 -5.69 -3.68
N ILE A 57 16.80 -4.71 -4.25
CA ILE A 57 16.87 -4.42 -5.70
C ILE A 57 18.33 -4.18 -6.12
N LYS A 58 19.09 -3.39 -5.36
CA LYS A 58 20.51 -3.15 -5.63
C LYS A 58 21.37 -4.43 -5.51
N LEU A 59 21.03 -5.33 -4.59
CA LEU A 59 21.73 -6.62 -4.48
C LEU A 59 21.41 -7.52 -5.67
N ILE A 60 20.15 -7.56 -6.12
CA ILE A 60 19.70 -8.30 -7.31
C ILE A 60 20.42 -7.81 -8.57
N GLU A 61 20.52 -6.49 -8.77
CA GLU A 61 21.26 -5.90 -9.89
C GLU A 61 22.75 -6.30 -9.91
N LYS A 62 23.37 -6.44 -8.72
CA LYS A 62 24.74 -6.93 -8.60
C LYS A 62 24.85 -8.44 -8.86
N GLN A 63 23.84 -9.21 -8.43
CA GLN A 63 23.78 -10.66 -8.64
C GLN A 63 23.70 -11.01 -10.12
N ASN A 64 22.87 -10.34 -10.89
CA ASN A 64 22.67 -10.58 -12.32
C ASN A 64 23.98 -10.43 -13.14
N LYS A 65 25.02 -9.86 -12.54
CA LYS A 65 26.38 -9.77 -13.11
C LYS A 65 27.30 -10.92 -12.69
N SER A 66 26.86 -11.84 -11.81
CA SER A 66 27.65 -12.95 -11.31
C SER A 66 26.83 -14.24 -11.33
N GLN A 67 27.45 -15.36 -11.69
CA GLN A 67 26.82 -16.70 -11.68
C GLN A 67 26.73 -17.32 -10.26
N LYS A 68 26.70 -16.50 -9.21
CA LYS A 68 26.73 -16.95 -7.82
C LYS A 68 25.31 -17.09 -7.27
N VAL A 69 25.04 -18.13 -6.51
CA VAL A 69 23.79 -18.30 -5.78
C VAL A 69 23.84 -17.43 -4.52
N ASN A 70 23.22 -16.27 -4.59
CA ASN A 70 23.17 -15.35 -3.46
C ASN A 70 21.90 -15.54 -2.65
N ILE A 71 22.03 -15.48 -1.33
CA ILE A 71 20.90 -15.43 -0.41
C ILE A 71 21.00 -14.22 0.53
N LEU A 72 19.85 -13.72 0.94
CA LEU A 72 19.73 -12.66 1.90
C LEU A 72 19.42 -13.24 3.28
N VAL A 73 20.10 -12.77 4.32
CA VAL A 73 19.85 -13.19 5.70
C VAL A 73 19.69 -11.97 6.59
N ALA A 74 18.58 -11.90 7.33
CA ALA A 74 18.25 -10.75 8.16
C ALA A 74 17.47 -11.12 9.43
N PRO A 75 17.35 -10.22 10.41
CA PRO A 75 16.50 -10.44 11.58
C PRO A 75 15.03 -10.68 11.20
N TYR A 76 14.53 -9.91 10.25
CA TYR A 76 13.17 -10.05 9.69
C TYR A 76 13.12 -9.48 8.27
N ILE A 77 12.33 -10.14 7.41
CA ILE A 77 12.11 -9.74 6.02
C ILE A 77 10.61 -9.54 5.82
N SER A 78 10.21 -8.32 5.43
CA SER A 78 8.80 -7.99 5.20
C SER A 78 8.24 -8.75 3.99
N GLU A 79 6.92 -8.96 3.95
CA GLU A 79 6.23 -9.65 2.85
C GLU A 79 6.57 -9.03 1.48
N ARG A 80 6.57 -7.69 1.37
CA ARG A 80 6.95 -6.99 0.14
C ARG A 80 8.40 -7.29 -0.25
N THR A 81 9.32 -7.26 0.70
CA THR A 81 10.74 -7.54 0.44
C THR A 81 10.94 -9.00 0.03
N ALA A 82 10.24 -9.92 0.70
CA ALA A 82 10.22 -11.34 0.36
C ALA A 82 9.72 -11.56 -1.07
N GLN A 83 8.63 -10.91 -1.46
CA GLN A 83 8.08 -11.00 -2.82
C GLN A 83 9.10 -10.51 -3.87
N ILE A 84 9.77 -9.38 -3.63
CA ILE A 84 10.82 -8.88 -4.53
C ILE A 84 11.96 -9.90 -4.69
N CYS A 85 12.37 -10.57 -3.60
CA CYS A 85 13.38 -11.63 -3.65
C CYS A 85 12.90 -12.79 -4.54
N GLU A 86 11.69 -13.28 -4.31
CA GLU A 86 11.09 -14.40 -5.04
C GLU A 86 10.94 -14.11 -6.53
N ASP A 87 10.38 -12.95 -6.88
CA ASP A 87 10.17 -12.52 -8.28
C ASP A 87 11.49 -12.42 -9.06
N ASN A 88 12.62 -12.25 -8.36
CA ASN A 88 13.95 -12.13 -8.96
C ASN A 88 14.86 -13.33 -8.68
N GLY A 89 14.34 -14.42 -8.13
CA GLY A 89 15.13 -15.63 -7.87
C GLY A 89 16.20 -15.51 -6.79
N MET A 90 16.11 -14.50 -5.90
CA MET A 90 17.01 -14.31 -4.77
C MET A 90 16.50 -15.07 -3.54
N GLY A 91 17.26 -16.05 -3.06
CA GLY A 91 16.92 -16.75 -1.81
C GLY A 91 16.97 -15.82 -0.60
N TYR A 92 16.09 -16.07 0.39
CA TYR A 92 16.15 -15.34 1.67
C TYR A 92 15.83 -16.22 2.88
N PHE A 93 16.38 -15.81 4.03
CA PHE A 93 16.16 -16.44 5.33
C PHE A 93 16.08 -15.35 6.40
N ASP A 94 15.11 -15.43 7.31
CA ASP A 94 15.06 -14.53 8.46
C ASP A 94 15.07 -15.27 9.80
N TYR A 95 15.35 -14.53 10.88
CA TYR A 95 15.43 -15.12 12.22
C TYR A 95 14.05 -15.45 12.81
N ALA A 96 12.97 -14.96 12.17
CA ALA A 96 11.60 -15.37 12.51
C ALA A 96 11.27 -16.76 11.95
N GLY A 97 12.09 -17.28 11.04
CA GLY A 97 11.93 -18.58 10.41
C GLY A 97 11.29 -18.52 9.01
N ASN A 98 11.00 -17.32 8.49
CA ASN A 98 10.58 -17.21 7.10
C ASN A 98 11.79 -17.47 6.19
N CYS A 99 11.56 -18.21 5.12
CA CYS A 99 12.58 -18.46 4.11
C CYS A 99 11.96 -18.79 2.76
N TRP A 100 12.73 -18.53 1.73
CA TRP A 100 12.48 -18.99 0.37
C TRP A 100 13.80 -19.26 -0.34
N PHE A 101 13.90 -20.39 -1.00
CA PHE A 101 15.03 -20.75 -1.82
C PHE A 101 14.60 -21.75 -2.88
N VAL A 102 15.00 -21.51 -4.12
CA VAL A 102 14.80 -22.41 -5.25
C VAL A 102 16.13 -22.59 -5.97
N GLY A 103 16.57 -23.82 -6.09
CA GLY A 103 17.80 -24.17 -6.82
C GLY A 103 17.90 -25.65 -6.97
N HIS A 104 18.54 -26.16 -7.97
CA HIS A 104 18.71 -27.57 -8.33
C HIS A 104 17.87 -28.51 -7.44
N SER A 105 16.92 -29.15 -7.69
CA SER A 105 16.06 -30.05 -6.89
C SER A 105 15.70 -29.61 -5.45
N ILE A 106 16.02 -28.36 -5.05
CA ILE A 106 15.72 -27.79 -3.74
C ILE A 106 14.58 -26.78 -3.88
N TYR A 107 13.56 -26.95 -3.04
CA TYR A 107 12.50 -25.97 -2.84
C TYR A 107 12.25 -25.77 -1.34
N LEU A 108 12.57 -24.59 -0.83
CA LEU A 108 12.30 -24.17 0.53
C LEU A 108 11.32 -22.99 0.49
N SER A 109 10.22 -23.07 1.23
CA SER A 109 9.28 -21.96 1.37
C SER A 109 8.56 -22.05 2.72
N GLU A 110 8.87 -21.13 3.62
CA GLU A 110 8.17 -20.94 4.89
C GLU A 110 7.84 -19.46 5.04
N LYS A 111 6.57 -19.14 5.28
CA LYS A 111 6.07 -17.76 5.35
C LYS A 111 5.11 -17.58 6.54
N GLY A 112 4.86 -16.33 6.88
CA GLY A 112 3.84 -15.96 7.88
C GLY A 112 4.33 -15.90 9.33
N ASN A 113 5.60 -16.17 9.59
CA ASN A 113 6.18 -15.96 10.91
C ASN A 113 6.32 -14.47 11.19
N LYS A 114 5.80 -14.04 12.33
CA LYS A 114 5.82 -12.61 12.72
C LYS A 114 7.20 -12.22 13.25
N ASN A 115 7.55 -10.95 13.05
CA ASN A 115 8.78 -10.37 13.60
C ASN A 115 8.86 -10.64 15.12
N PRO A 116 9.89 -11.37 15.62
CA PRO A 116 10.07 -11.64 17.03
C PRO A 116 10.67 -10.44 17.81
N GLY A 117 11.08 -9.40 17.10
CA GLY A 117 11.65 -8.20 17.70
C GLY A 117 10.67 -7.48 18.62
N PRO A 118 11.16 -6.59 19.50
CA PRO A 118 10.28 -5.77 20.33
C PRO A 118 9.27 -5.09 19.40
N LYS A 119 7.98 -5.13 19.79
CA LYS A 119 6.95 -4.36 19.11
C LYS A 119 7.45 -2.92 19.11
N GLU A 120 7.97 -2.44 17.98
CA GLU A 120 8.28 -1.03 17.83
C GLU A 120 7.06 -0.29 18.36
N GLN A 121 7.27 0.67 19.28
CA GLN A 121 6.20 1.57 19.68
C GLN A 121 5.55 2.00 18.38
N ARG A 122 4.24 1.76 18.25
CA ARG A 122 3.50 2.01 17.01
C ARG A 122 3.79 3.45 16.59
N SER A 123 4.82 3.63 15.80
CA SER A 123 4.98 4.88 15.07
C SER A 123 3.77 4.94 14.14
N VAL A 124 3.04 6.05 14.22
CA VAL A 124 1.90 6.31 13.33
C VAL A 124 2.40 6.08 11.91
N SER A 125 1.80 5.14 11.18
CA SER A 125 2.18 4.88 9.80
C SER A 125 1.99 6.16 8.98
N ILE A 126 2.90 6.42 8.05
CA ILE A 126 2.78 7.56 7.12
C ILE A 126 1.49 7.49 6.28
N PHE A 127 0.88 6.32 6.22
CA PHE A 127 -0.33 6.02 5.44
C PHE A 127 -1.62 6.04 6.25
N GLU A 128 -1.56 6.18 7.58
CA GLU A 128 -2.77 6.29 8.38
C GLU A 128 -3.56 7.56 8.05
N ARG A 129 -4.89 7.48 8.12
CA ARG A 129 -5.78 8.65 7.92
C ARG A 129 -5.43 9.83 8.81
N THR A 130 -4.90 9.59 9.99
CA THR A 130 -4.46 10.61 10.94
C THR A 130 -3.15 11.31 10.55
N SER A 131 -2.40 10.76 9.59
CA SER A 131 -1.16 11.34 9.07
C SER A 131 -1.46 12.41 8.01
N VAL A 132 -2.12 13.51 8.40
CA VAL A 132 -2.63 14.55 7.49
C VAL A 132 -1.57 15.11 6.57
N VAL A 133 -0.37 15.43 7.09
CA VAL A 133 0.72 16.02 6.26
C VAL A 133 1.22 15.00 5.24
N SER A 134 1.43 13.74 5.65
CA SER A 134 1.84 12.68 4.73
C SER A 134 0.80 12.46 3.64
N SER A 135 -0.48 12.42 4.01
CA SER A 135 -1.60 12.29 3.05
C SER A 135 -1.60 13.43 2.03
N ARG A 136 -1.38 14.69 2.45
CA ARG A 136 -1.32 15.84 1.54
C ARG A 136 -0.14 15.74 0.58
N ILE A 137 1.04 15.33 1.06
CA ILE A 137 2.23 15.16 0.20
C ILE A 137 2.00 14.03 -0.80
N LEU A 138 1.47 12.89 -0.37
CA LEU A 138 1.16 11.76 -1.25
C LEU A 138 0.15 12.16 -2.34
N ARG A 139 -0.89 12.93 -1.99
CA ARG A 139 -1.86 13.45 -2.98
C ARG A 139 -1.21 14.31 -4.03
N GLU A 140 -0.26 15.18 -3.64
CA GLU A 140 0.51 15.96 -4.64
C GLU A 140 1.37 15.07 -5.54
N LEU A 141 2.01 14.02 -5.00
CA LEU A 141 2.77 13.07 -5.83
C LEU A 141 1.88 12.35 -6.84
N PHE A 142 0.67 11.98 -6.44
CA PHE A 142 -0.32 11.31 -7.31
C PHE A 142 -1.08 12.26 -8.24
N ALA A 143 -0.97 13.58 -8.07
CA ALA A 143 -1.54 14.53 -9.02
C ALA A 143 -0.87 14.43 -10.41
N ASP A 144 0.40 14.03 -10.45
CA ASP A 144 1.12 13.68 -11.67
C ASP A 144 2.29 12.73 -11.33
N VAL A 145 2.07 11.43 -11.51
CA VAL A 145 3.06 10.39 -11.20
C VAL A 145 4.26 10.39 -12.14
N THR A 146 4.18 11.08 -13.27
CA THR A 146 5.28 11.18 -14.25
C THR A 146 6.27 12.28 -13.93
N LYS A 147 5.86 13.22 -13.09
CA LYS A 147 6.62 14.43 -12.76
C LYS A 147 7.77 14.16 -11.79
N THR A 148 8.86 14.92 -11.94
CA THR A 148 9.92 15.02 -10.95
C THR A 148 9.62 16.15 -9.96
N TRP A 149 9.62 15.84 -8.68
CA TRP A 149 9.19 16.72 -7.59
C TRP A 149 10.36 17.25 -6.78
N LYS A 150 10.36 18.54 -6.47
CA LYS A 150 11.35 19.18 -5.58
C LYS A 150 10.79 19.29 -4.16
N LEU A 151 11.61 18.99 -3.14
CA LEU A 151 11.19 19.07 -1.72
C LEU A 151 10.62 20.45 -1.36
N LYS A 152 11.27 21.53 -1.81
CA LYS A 152 10.83 22.90 -1.55
C LYS A 152 9.43 23.15 -2.14
N TYR A 153 9.19 22.74 -3.38
CA TYR A 153 7.89 22.88 -4.03
C TYR A 153 6.80 22.14 -3.24
N LEU A 154 7.05 20.88 -2.87
CA LEU A 154 6.08 20.10 -2.09
C LEU A 154 5.81 20.71 -0.71
N SER A 155 6.84 21.22 -0.02
CA SER A 155 6.67 21.85 1.30
C SER A 155 5.81 23.11 1.22
N GLU A 156 6.02 23.95 0.21
CA GLU A 156 5.22 25.15 -0.06
C GLU A 156 3.77 24.79 -0.44
N LYS A 157 3.59 23.82 -1.33
CA LYS A 157 2.29 23.40 -1.86
C LYS A 157 1.36 22.83 -0.79
N VAL A 158 1.91 22.05 0.15
CA VAL A 158 1.12 21.41 1.22
C VAL A 158 1.19 22.15 2.56
N ASN A 159 1.88 23.29 2.60
CA ASN A 159 2.09 24.11 3.79
C ASN A 159 2.67 23.28 4.97
N CYS A 160 3.86 22.72 4.75
CA CYS A 160 4.60 21.97 5.77
C CYS A 160 6.09 22.25 5.70
N SER A 161 6.87 21.78 6.68
CA SER A 161 8.32 21.96 6.66
C SER A 161 9.01 21.05 5.64
N ILE A 162 10.13 21.51 5.06
CA ILE A 162 10.97 20.69 4.17
C ILE A 162 11.43 19.40 4.88
N GLY A 163 11.67 19.47 6.21
CA GLY A 163 12.05 18.31 7.01
C GLY A 163 10.98 17.21 7.04
N GLN A 164 9.69 17.59 7.11
CA GLN A 164 8.58 16.63 7.03
C GLN A 164 8.52 15.96 5.66
N VAL A 165 8.67 16.73 4.57
CA VAL A 165 8.73 16.19 3.21
C VAL A 165 9.92 15.24 3.08
N SER A 166 11.12 15.65 3.52
CA SER A 166 12.33 14.84 3.44
C SER A 166 12.21 13.51 4.23
N LYS A 167 11.58 13.54 5.41
CA LYS A 167 11.34 12.34 6.21
C LYS A 167 10.42 11.36 5.48
N LEU A 168 9.35 11.85 4.87
CA LEU A 168 8.45 11.02 4.06
C LEU A 168 9.18 10.44 2.84
N MET A 169 9.88 11.28 2.07
CA MET A 169 10.62 10.84 0.90
C MET A 169 11.66 9.76 1.22
N LYS A 170 12.33 9.85 2.38
CA LYS A 170 13.26 8.80 2.83
C LYS A 170 12.54 7.45 2.94
N VAL A 171 11.37 7.40 3.57
CA VAL A 171 10.58 6.16 3.68
C VAL A 171 10.15 5.65 2.31
N LEU A 172 9.71 6.53 1.40
CA LEU A 172 9.31 6.14 0.06
C LEU A 172 10.46 5.58 -0.78
N ILE A 173 11.68 6.15 -0.63
CA ILE A 173 12.91 5.66 -1.28
C ILE A 173 13.33 4.31 -0.70
N GLU A 174 13.34 4.15 0.63
CA GLU A 174 13.68 2.89 1.29
C GLU A 174 12.79 1.75 0.80
N ASN A 175 11.51 2.04 0.53
CA ASN A 175 10.56 1.08 -0.02
C ASN A 175 10.54 0.98 -1.55
N ALA A 176 11.46 1.64 -2.25
CA ALA A 176 11.56 1.64 -3.71
C ALA A 176 10.27 2.08 -4.43
N TRP A 177 9.47 2.96 -3.83
CA TRP A 177 8.32 3.61 -4.49
C TRP A 177 8.70 4.90 -5.19
N VAL A 178 9.76 5.55 -4.70
CA VAL A 178 10.29 6.81 -5.22
C VAL A 178 11.78 6.68 -5.43
N GLU A 179 12.28 7.25 -6.52
CA GLU A 179 13.69 7.38 -6.82
C GLU A 179 14.14 8.82 -6.65
N LYS A 180 15.37 9.02 -6.13
CA LYS A 180 16.01 10.31 -6.07
C LYS A 180 16.84 10.52 -7.32
N LEU A 181 16.47 11.51 -8.13
CA LEU A 181 17.17 11.94 -9.32
C LEU A 181 18.01 13.22 -9.03
N PRO A 182 18.94 13.61 -9.93
CA PRO A 182 19.72 14.86 -9.78
C PRO A 182 18.85 16.13 -9.65
N ASP A 183 17.69 16.14 -10.29
CA ASP A 183 16.76 17.28 -10.36
C ASP A 183 15.58 17.17 -9.40
N GLY A 184 15.43 16.05 -8.65
CA GLY A 184 14.36 15.87 -7.68
C GLY A 184 14.02 14.44 -7.34
N TYR A 185 12.74 14.16 -7.16
CA TYR A 185 12.19 12.88 -6.72
C TYR A 185 11.08 12.45 -7.67
N LYS A 186 11.11 11.20 -8.13
CA LYS A 186 10.13 10.64 -9.07
C LYS A 186 9.49 9.40 -8.49
N VAL A 187 8.18 9.29 -8.61
CA VAL A 187 7.45 8.03 -8.28
C VAL A 187 7.78 7.02 -9.37
N ILE A 188 8.25 5.83 -8.95
CA ILE A 188 8.65 4.75 -9.87
C ILE A 188 7.76 3.51 -9.76
N ASP A 189 7.06 3.35 -8.64
CA ASP A 189 6.12 2.25 -8.42
C ASP A 189 4.84 2.79 -7.76
N PRO A 190 3.99 3.52 -8.52
CA PRO A 190 2.78 4.11 -7.99
C PRO A 190 1.73 3.08 -7.57
N GLU A 191 1.64 1.94 -8.25
CA GLU A 191 0.66 0.89 -7.95
C GLU A 191 0.90 0.30 -6.56
N SER A 192 2.12 -0.16 -6.30
CA SER A 192 2.46 -0.73 -4.99
C SER A 192 2.41 0.32 -3.87
N LEU A 193 2.78 1.58 -4.15
CA LEU A 193 2.67 2.66 -3.18
C LEU A 193 1.22 2.89 -2.78
N LEU A 194 0.32 2.94 -3.74
CA LEU A 194 -1.09 3.18 -3.52
C LEU A 194 -1.78 1.99 -2.84
N LEU A 195 -1.40 0.76 -3.22
CA LEU A 195 -1.87 -0.46 -2.56
C LEU A 195 -1.48 -0.49 -1.07
N GLU A 196 -0.23 -0.14 -0.75
CA GLU A 196 0.22 -0.11 0.65
C GLU A 196 -0.47 1.00 1.43
N TRP A 197 -0.66 2.18 0.82
CA TRP A 197 -1.44 3.25 1.43
C TRP A 197 -2.88 2.80 1.75
N SER A 198 -3.55 2.11 0.83
CA SER A 198 -4.92 1.65 1.03
C SER A 198 -5.06 0.66 2.20
N LYS A 199 -4.07 -0.20 2.44
CA LYS A 199 -4.05 -1.15 3.56
C LYS A 199 -4.04 -0.45 4.92
N ASP A 200 -3.19 0.58 5.06
CA ASP A 200 -3.06 1.33 6.30
C ASP A 200 -4.18 2.36 6.48
N TYR A 201 -4.71 2.88 5.37
CA TYR A 201 -5.84 3.80 5.34
C TYR A 201 -7.09 3.21 6.02
N GLY A 202 -7.33 1.91 5.85
CA GLY A 202 -8.47 1.19 6.42
C GLY A 202 -8.27 0.64 7.84
N LYS A 203 -7.08 0.76 8.43
CA LYS A 203 -6.80 0.20 9.77
C LYS A 203 -7.59 0.84 10.91
N LYS A 204 -7.98 2.09 10.77
CA LYS A 204 -8.89 2.76 11.70
C LYS A 204 -10.31 2.66 11.19
N GLU A 205 -11.20 2.21 12.05
CA GLU A 205 -12.63 2.24 11.78
C GLU A 205 -13.07 3.66 11.41
N ILE A 206 -13.73 3.78 10.28
CA ILE A 206 -14.25 5.04 9.79
C ILE A 206 -15.62 5.22 10.44
N THR A 207 -15.77 6.26 11.25
CA THR A 207 -17.09 6.68 11.69
C THR A 207 -17.97 6.90 10.46
N SER A 208 -19.14 6.30 10.44
CA SER A 208 -20.10 6.47 9.33
C SER A 208 -21.53 6.36 9.85
N TYR A 209 -22.43 7.02 9.17
CA TYR A 209 -23.87 6.96 9.43
C TYR A 209 -24.50 6.06 8.38
N ALA A 210 -24.97 4.91 8.81
CA ALA A 210 -25.68 3.96 7.94
C ALA A 210 -27.16 4.34 7.92
N CYS A 211 -27.65 4.86 6.80
CA CYS A 211 -29.00 5.38 6.66
C CYS A 211 -29.82 4.56 5.66
N TYR A 212 -31.11 4.54 5.86
CA TYR A 212 -32.09 3.97 4.93
C TYR A 212 -33.08 5.04 4.47
N SER A 213 -33.25 5.15 3.16
CA SER A 213 -34.31 5.93 2.50
C SER A 213 -35.25 4.98 1.79
N LEU A 214 -36.56 5.36 1.70
CA LEU A 214 -37.53 4.65 0.88
C LEU A 214 -37.33 4.90 -0.62
N ASP A 215 -36.61 5.95 -0.97
CA ASP A 215 -36.29 6.30 -2.36
C ASP A 215 -35.36 5.28 -2.99
N ASN A 216 -35.45 5.10 -4.29
CA ASN A 216 -34.47 4.35 -5.05
C ASN A 216 -33.16 5.14 -5.20
N ILE A 217 -32.08 4.46 -5.59
CA ILE A 217 -30.73 5.05 -5.68
C ILE A 217 -30.71 6.32 -6.55
N SER A 218 -31.37 6.31 -7.71
CA SER A 218 -31.39 7.46 -8.61
C SER A 218 -32.12 8.68 -7.99
N ALA A 219 -33.22 8.46 -7.26
CA ALA A 219 -33.92 9.52 -6.56
C ALA A 219 -33.12 10.10 -5.40
N ILE A 220 -32.40 9.23 -4.64
CA ILE A 220 -31.50 9.67 -3.58
C ILE A 220 -30.39 10.56 -4.15
N GLU A 221 -29.78 10.14 -5.25
CA GLU A 221 -28.68 10.90 -5.89
C GLU A 221 -29.17 12.23 -6.48
N GLU A 222 -30.40 12.29 -6.99
CA GLU A 222 -30.99 13.54 -7.45
C GLU A 222 -31.21 14.52 -6.30
N ARG A 223 -31.79 14.06 -5.20
CA ARG A 223 -31.97 14.88 -4.00
C ARG A 223 -30.64 15.33 -3.37
N LEU A 224 -29.57 14.54 -3.50
CA LEU A 224 -28.22 14.96 -3.09
C LEU A 224 -27.68 16.12 -3.94
N LYS A 225 -28.04 16.22 -5.23
CA LYS A 225 -27.68 17.37 -6.06
C LYS A 225 -28.45 18.62 -5.64
N GLU A 226 -29.72 18.46 -5.31
CA GLU A 226 -30.59 19.55 -4.85
C GLU A 226 -30.20 20.06 -3.46
N LEU A 227 -29.60 19.19 -2.60
CA LEU A 227 -29.25 19.50 -1.21
C LEU A 227 -28.47 20.81 -1.08
N LYS A 228 -27.46 21.05 -1.94
CA LYS A 228 -26.69 22.28 -1.91
C LYS A 228 -27.51 23.52 -2.26
N THR A 229 -28.39 23.40 -3.24
CA THR A 229 -29.26 24.52 -3.70
C THR A 229 -30.29 24.89 -2.65
N ASP A 230 -30.87 23.90 -1.99
CA ASP A 230 -32.00 24.08 -1.08
C ASP A 230 -31.56 24.39 0.35
N THR A 231 -30.42 23.88 0.78
CA THR A 231 -29.96 23.99 2.19
C THR A 231 -28.57 24.64 2.33
N GLY A 232 -27.80 24.74 1.25
CA GLY A 232 -26.41 25.18 1.29
C GLY A 232 -25.40 24.08 1.66
N ILE A 233 -25.86 22.85 1.93
CA ILE A 233 -25.02 21.74 2.37
C ILE A 233 -24.30 21.10 1.19
N ASP A 234 -22.97 21.03 1.27
CA ASP A 234 -22.13 20.34 0.28
C ASP A 234 -22.13 18.82 0.51
N SER A 235 -22.27 18.07 -0.57
CA SER A 235 -22.18 16.61 -0.57
C SER A 235 -21.26 16.11 -1.67
N TYR A 236 -20.41 15.09 -1.38
CA TYR A 236 -19.43 14.58 -2.33
C TYR A 236 -19.56 13.06 -2.45
N LEU A 237 -19.97 12.58 -3.61
CA LEU A 237 -20.06 11.13 -3.87
C LEU A 237 -18.68 10.47 -3.77
N THR A 238 -18.65 9.29 -3.15
CA THR A 238 -17.45 8.47 -3.00
C THR A 238 -17.77 6.99 -3.16
N GLY A 239 -16.80 6.12 -2.89
CA GLY A 239 -16.95 4.67 -3.00
C GLY A 239 -17.49 4.23 -4.36
N LEU A 240 -18.40 3.24 -4.38
CA LEU A 240 -18.95 2.74 -5.64
C LEU A 240 -19.81 3.77 -6.36
N SER A 241 -20.62 4.54 -5.65
CA SER A 241 -21.49 5.57 -6.25
C SER A 241 -20.69 6.70 -6.90
N GLY A 242 -19.55 7.10 -6.30
CA GLY A 242 -18.63 8.05 -6.91
C GLY A 242 -17.80 7.40 -8.03
N GLY A 243 -17.32 6.19 -7.84
CA GLY A 243 -16.45 5.47 -8.78
C GLY A 243 -17.10 5.24 -10.15
N VAL A 244 -18.38 4.90 -10.20
CA VAL A 244 -19.11 4.68 -11.47
C VAL A 244 -19.22 5.96 -12.31
N ARG A 245 -19.03 7.14 -11.73
CA ARG A 245 -19.01 8.41 -12.48
C ARG A 245 -17.73 8.52 -13.32
N TYR A 246 -16.63 7.96 -12.84
CA TYR A 246 -15.37 7.87 -13.59
C TYR A 246 -15.36 6.70 -14.56
N THR A 247 -15.84 5.53 -14.10
CA THR A 247 -15.85 4.31 -14.92
C THR A 247 -16.98 3.36 -14.46
N PRO A 248 -17.97 3.07 -15.32
CA PRO A 248 -19.17 2.30 -14.97
C PRO A 248 -18.92 0.78 -15.07
N VAL A 249 -17.99 0.23 -14.26
CA VAL A 249 -17.62 -1.19 -14.30
C VAL A 249 -18.44 -2.07 -13.36
N VAL A 250 -18.99 -1.50 -12.27
CA VAL A 250 -19.79 -2.25 -11.29
C VAL A 250 -21.18 -1.67 -11.10
N ARG A 251 -22.13 -2.51 -10.68
CA ARG A 251 -23.44 -2.06 -10.19
C ARG A 251 -23.38 -1.88 -8.68
N TYR A 252 -24.09 -0.88 -8.16
CA TYR A 252 -24.19 -0.61 -6.73
C TYR A 252 -25.65 -0.44 -6.31
N ASN A 253 -25.89 -0.70 -5.04
CA ASN A 253 -27.20 -0.57 -4.39
C ASN A 253 -27.12 0.30 -3.13
N LYS A 254 -26.04 1.03 -2.97
CA LYS A 254 -25.77 1.86 -1.80
C LYS A 254 -25.00 3.11 -2.23
N VAL A 255 -25.54 4.27 -1.88
CA VAL A 255 -24.88 5.56 -2.08
C VAL A 255 -23.86 5.79 -0.96
N HIS A 256 -22.65 6.18 -1.32
CA HIS A 256 -21.60 6.58 -0.40
C HIS A 256 -21.30 8.06 -0.62
N VAL A 257 -21.32 8.86 0.44
CA VAL A 257 -21.21 10.32 0.33
C VAL A 257 -20.47 10.90 1.53
N TYR A 258 -19.62 11.91 1.30
CA TYR A 258 -19.05 12.76 2.34
C TYR A 258 -19.91 13.99 2.55
N ILE A 259 -20.17 14.33 3.81
CA ILE A 259 -20.87 15.55 4.27
C ILE A 259 -20.10 16.11 5.48
N ALA A 260 -20.08 17.43 5.65
CA ALA A 260 -19.46 18.06 6.80
C ALA A 260 -20.10 17.57 8.12
N PRO A 261 -19.34 17.29 9.18
CA PRO A 261 -19.89 16.69 10.41
C PRO A 261 -21.06 17.45 11.01
N GLU A 262 -21.03 18.77 10.94
CA GLU A 262 -22.09 19.68 11.44
C GLU A 262 -23.38 19.60 10.63
N ASP A 263 -23.31 19.22 9.36
CA ASP A 263 -24.45 19.23 8.43
C ASP A 263 -25.16 17.86 8.32
N ILE A 264 -24.56 16.78 8.85
CA ILE A 264 -25.05 15.41 8.67
C ILE A 264 -26.49 15.24 9.14
N GLN A 265 -26.83 15.75 10.30
CA GLN A 265 -28.19 15.58 10.85
C GLN A 265 -29.23 16.37 10.06
N GLU A 266 -28.88 17.51 9.49
CA GLU A 266 -29.75 18.28 8.60
C GLU A 266 -29.91 17.58 7.25
N ALA A 267 -28.83 17.05 6.68
CA ALA A 267 -28.89 16.26 5.45
C ALA A 267 -29.77 15.00 5.61
N ILE A 268 -29.66 14.28 6.73
CA ILE A 268 -30.52 13.12 7.03
C ILE A 268 -32.00 13.51 7.04
N ARG A 269 -32.36 14.65 7.66
CA ARG A 269 -33.74 15.16 7.69
C ARG A 269 -34.21 15.58 6.31
N TYR A 270 -33.43 16.35 5.58
CA TYR A 270 -33.76 16.81 4.22
C TYR A 270 -34.02 15.65 3.26
N LEU A 271 -33.17 14.59 3.34
CA LEU A 271 -33.26 13.41 2.48
C LEU A 271 -34.32 12.39 2.98
N ASP A 272 -35.08 12.69 4.02
CA ASP A 272 -36.05 11.80 4.67
C ASP A 272 -35.51 10.39 4.95
N MET A 273 -34.30 10.35 5.54
CA MET A 273 -33.61 9.11 5.88
C MET A 273 -33.71 8.79 7.37
N LYS A 274 -33.51 7.52 7.70
CA LYS A 274 -33.40 7.03 9.09
C LYS A 274 -32.08 6.28 9.26
N GLU A 275 -31.38 6.54 10.36
CA GLU A 275 -30.23 5.74 10.74
C GLU A 275 -30.68 4.30 11.09
N VAL A 276 -29.96 3.31 10.60
CA VAL A 276 -30.30 1.89 10.75
C VAL A 276 -29.05 1.05 11.07
N ASN A 277 -29.21 -0.01 11.84
CA ASN A 277 -28.13 -0.94 12.14
C ASN A 277 -27.86 -1.93 11.00
N SER A 278 -28.81 -2.12 10.09
CA SER A 278 -28.69 -3.03 8.94
C SER A 278 -29.59 -2.60 7.81
N GLY A 279 -29.31 -3.05 6.58
CA GLY A 279 -30.14 -2.78 5.41
C GLY A 279 -30.03 -1.35 4.87
N SER A 280 -29.01 -0.58 5.24
CA SER A 280 -28.79 0.78 4.73
C SER A 280 -28.59 0.79 3.21
N ASN A 281 -29.18 1.79 2.54
CA ASN A 281 -28.93 2.11 1.12
C ASN A 281 -28.17 3.44 0.94
N VAL A 282 -27.86 4.14 2.03
CA VAL A 282 -26.97 5.30 2.06
C VAL A 282 -25.96 5.15 3.20
N VAL A 283 -24.71 5.51 2.94
CA VAL A 283 -23.67 5.65 3.96
C VAL A 283 -23.06 7.04 3.87
N ILE A 284 -23.19 7.81 4.95
CA ILE A 284 -22.61 9.14 5.07
C ILE A 284 -21.32 9.04 5.87
N PHE A 285 -20.25 9.53 5.30
CA PHE A 285 -18.97 9.67 5.97
C PHE A 285 -18.77 11.13 6.40
N PRO A 286 -18.41 11.39 7.67
CA PRO A 286 -18.01 12.72 8.08
C PRO A 286 -16.80 13.20 7.30
N LEU A 287 -16.88 14.41 6.75
CA LEU A 287 -15.76 15.06 6.09
C LEU A 287 -14.83 15.68 7.14
N GLU A 288 -14.01 14.84 7.79
CA GLU A 288 -13.09 15.27 8.86
C GLU A 288 -11.84 15.97 8.34
N ASN A 289 -11.57 15.89 7.04
CA ASN A 289 -10.34 16.42 6.43
C ASN A 289 -10.59 16.91 4.99
N ASP A 290 -10.38 18.20 4.78
CA ASP A 290 -10.54 18.86 3.47
C ASP A 290 -9.70 18.23 2.36
N SER A 291 -8.62 17.50 2.71
CA SER A 291 -7.83 16.80 1.72
C SER A 291 -8.59 15.67 1.01
N TYR A 292 -9.70 15.16 1.58
CA TYR A 292 -10.51 14.12 0.95
C TYR A 292 -11.29 14.63 -0.26
N ILE A 293 -11.68 15.91 -0.23
CA ILE A 293 -12.38 16.58 -1.32
C ILE A 293 -11.44 17.44 -2.17
N LYS A 294 -10.16 17.51 -1.84
CA LYS A 294 -9.20 18.19 -2.71
C LYS A 294 -9.23 17.57 -4.10
N ASP A 295 -9.30 18.41 -5.11
CA ASP A 295 -9.39 18.00 -6.51
C ASP A 295 -10.66 17.17 -6.86
N TYR A 296 -11.78 17.41 -6.12
CA TYR A 296 -13.08 16.86 -6.50
C TYR A 296 -13.48 17.36 -7.91
N ARG A 297 -14.31 16.59 -8.58
CA ARG A 297 -14.83 16.94 -9.91
C ARG A 297 -16.36 16.98 -9.90
N VAL A 298 -16.92 17.83 -10.72
CA VAL A 298 -18.37 17.80 -10.99
C VAL A 298 -18.60 16.95 -12.23
N ILE A 299 -19.29 15.83 -12.07
CA ILE A 299 -19.57 14.86 -13.13
C ILE A 299 -21.06 14.59 -13.15
N GLY A 300 -21.75 14.96 -14.23
CA GLY A 300 -23.20 14.83 -14.35
C GLY A 300 -23.93 15.54 -13.19
N GLU A 301 -23.55 16.80 -12.91
CA GLU A 301 -24.10 17.67 -11.85
C GLU A 301 -23.83 17.20 -10.40
N SER A 302 -23.18 16.05 -10.22
CA SER A 302 -22.80 15.55 -8.89
C SER A 302 -21.34 15.93 -8.57
N ALA A 303 -21.09 16.41 -7.37
CA ALA A 303 -19.73 16.55 -6.85
C ALA A 303 -19.20 15.16 -6.47
N VAL A 304 -18.06 14.79 -7.02
CA VAL A 304 -17.42 13.47 -6.83
C VAL A 304 -15.99 13.67 -6.35
N VAL A 305 -15.59 13.00 -5.29
CA VAL A 305 -14.21 13.08 -4.80
C VAL A 305 -13.20 12.66 -5.88
N SER A 306 -11.95 13.04 -5.72
CA SER A 306 -10.90 12.73 -6.70
C SER A 306 -10.74 11.22 -6.95
N PRO A 307 -10.23 10.80 -8.13
CA PRO A 307 -9.98 9.38 -8.42
C PRO A 307 -9.12 8.68 -7.35
N LEU A 308 -8.16 9.39 -6.79
CA LEU A 308 -7.31 8.90 -5.71
C LEU A 308 -8.14 8.58 -4.44
N GLN A 309 -9.06 9.47 -4.06
CA GLN A 309 -9.95 9.24 -2.91
C GLN A 309 -10.92 8.10 -3.20
N ILE A 310 -11.47 8.01 -4.42
CA ILE A 310 -12.30 6.87 -4.83
C ILE A 310 -11.54 5.55 -4.65
N TYR A 311 -10.28 5.48 -5.10
CA TYR A 311 -9.47 4.29 -4.94
C TYR A 311 -9.34 3.89 -3.47
N LEU A 312 -8.93 4.83 -2.59
CA LEU A 312 -8.74 4.56 -1.17
C LEU A 312 -10.02 4.08 -0.48
N ASP A 313 -11.16 4.70 -0.79
CA ASP A 313 -12.44 4.34 -0.19
C ASP A 313 -12.99 3.02 -0.75
N CYS A 314 -12.85 2.77 -2.05
CA CYS A 314 -13.26 1.52 -2.67
C CYS A 314 -12.47 0.32 -2.14
N MET A 315 -11.17 0.47 -1.86
CA MET A 315 -10.35 -0.58 -1.24
C MET A 315 -10.82 -0.98 0.17
N GLN A 316 -11.68 -0.18 0.82
CA GLN A 316 -12.31 -0.53 2.09
C GLN A 316 -13.66 -1.25 1.92
N ILE A 317 -14.19 -1.34 0.70
CA ILE A 317 -15.46 -1.99 0.38
C ILE A 317 -15.18 -3.42 -0.09
N LYS A 318 -15.60 -4.42 0.68
CA LYS A 318 -15.41 -5.83 0.32
C LYS A 318 -16.08 -6.20 -1.01
N GLY A 319 -15.43 -7.03 -1.79
CA GLY A 319 -15.94 -7.56 -3.05
C GLY A 319 -15.78 -6.56 -4.20
N ARG A 320 -16.86 -5.92 -4.65
CA ARG A 320 -16.84 -5.03 -5.83
C ARG A 320 -15.99 -3.76 -5.67
N GLY A 321 -15.56 -3.45 -4.44
CA GLY A 321 -14.69 -2.30 -4.19
C GLY A 321 -13.34 -2.43 -4.85
N GLU A 322 -12.70 -3.59 -4.76
CA GLU A 322 -11.40 -3.84 -5.40
C GLU A 322 -11.48 -3.73 -6.93
N GLU A 323 -12.55 -4.27 -7.54
CA GLU A 323 -12.79 -4.16 -8.98
C GLU A 323 -12.92 -2.69 -9.43
N MET A 324 -13.67 -1.88 -8.66
CA MET A 324 -13.83 -0.46 -8.92
C MET A 324 -12.50 0.29 -8.73
N ALA A 325 -11.77 -0.01 -7.65
CA ALA A 325 -10.48 0.62 -7.36
C ALA A 325 -9.47 0.36 -8.50
N ASP A 326 -9.36 -0.89 -8.97
CA ASP A 326 -8.49 -1.27 -10.08
C ASP A 326 -8.86 -0.53 -11.39
N ALA A 327 -10.16 -0.44 -11.69
CA ALA A 327 -10.63 0.27 -12.87
C ALA A 327 -10.31 1.77 -12.82
N VAL A 328 -10.49 2.42 -11.66
CA VAL A 328 -10.16 3.84 -11.47
C VAL A 328 -8.65 4.06 -11.49
N LEU A 329 -7.86 3.16 -10.90
CA LEU A 329 -6.41 3.21 -10.93
C LEU A 329 -5.90 3.27 -12.38
N LYS A 330 -6.30 2.31 -13.20
CA LYS A 330 -5.85 2.19 -14.60
C LYS A 330 -6.34 3.32 -15.49
N LYS A 331 -7.56 3.81 -15.27
CA LYS A 331 -8.20 4.79 -16.16
C LYS A 331 -7.91 6.24 -15.78
N GLU A 332 -7.75 6.55 -14.50
CA GLU A 332 -7.73 7.93 -14.01
C GLU A 332 -6.45 8.33 -13.26
N ILE A 333 -5.70 7.37 -12.69
CA ILE A 333 -4.54 7.67 -11.83
C ILE A 333 -3.21 7.43 -12.54
N LEU A 334 -3.09 6.36 -13.32
CA LEU A 334 -1.84 5.96 -14.00
C LEU A 334 -1.73 6.47 -15.45
N ARG A 335 -2.48 7.46 -15.81
CA ARG A 335 -2.46 8.08 -17.14
C ARG A 335 -1.24 8.94 -17.39
#